data_24bf74b486c6dda7431ae243f822a513
#
_entry.id   24bf74b486c6dda7431ae243f822a513
#
_cell.length_a   1.000
_cell.length_b   1.000
_cell.length_c   1.000
_cell.angle_alpha   90.00
_cell.angle_beta   90.00
_cell.angle_gamma   90.00
#
_symmetry.space_group_name_H-M   'P 1'
#
loop_
_entity.id
_entity.type
_entity.pdbx_description
1 polymer ?
#
loop_
_entity_poly.entity_id
_entity_poly.type
_entity_poly.pdbx_seq_one_letter_code
_entity_poly.pdbx_strand_id
1 'polypeptide(L)'
;NLNDYYHCLMMNNDNYEFIYTKHIETLYGPKRNNIYDEDLIKHNILPHNYNINDRIDLTHLETYSIDPDGCEDADDAFSIYFDNNKLYLAIHIADPTEFLNLNSELWTSIERTVITKYPSNRKPIHLMPEFIMQISSLMDNKYGDTKNAITILTEINTINYLPCHNIQLLFTRVKLKKENALSYNQASNNINNIDSLNYGLKISKALQEKRMKKTIGVKLNELNSSFIKYYNNIPYLYNDSNEEKDMKQMIAEFAIFANSYVGEYLKINFNQHGIFRTCNASDINQSDFYKNLDGNDLLHEIITNGIHAEYMNTVASHDLVGSDEYTHFTSPIRRVSDCICHYLLKFIHLKKNNIDLEIPFNLNKLQGLSEKCVVETKKIKKIQYKDDKFRLIQIMNLLLYEFEIIQLSFYITSFKQPFLNIIINKINEYNIYISYTLKIKNNINYVHDPKLIHNLNISYVNIPGKFDEGSIPELDNFIFNIYT
;
A
#
# COMPACT_ATOMS: atom_id res chain seq x y z
N ASN A 1 21.16 26.05 9.51
CA ASN A 1 21.48 24.62 9.70
C ASN A 1 20.22 23.90 10.19
N LEU A 2 19.70 22.94 9.41
CA LEU A 2 18.49 22.18 9.74
C LEU A 2 18.55 21.51 11.13
N ASN A 3 19.73 21.08 11.55
CA ASN A 3 19.95 20.52 12.89
C ASN A 3 19.79 21.54 14.01
N ASP A 4 20.20 22.79 13.79
CA ASP A 4 20.09 23.87 14.77
C ASP A 4 18.63 24.31 14.92
N TYR A 5 17.88 24.31 13.80
CA TYR A 5 16.44 24.58 13.82
C TYR A 5 15.64 23.49 14.55
N TYR A 6 15.96 22.22 14.27
CA TYR A 6 15.33 21.10 14.95
C TYR A 6 15.61 21.13 16.45
N HIS A 7 16.83 21.51 16.84
CA HIS A 7 17.22 21.68 18.22
C HIS A 7 16.48 22.84 18.88
N CYS A 8 16.29 23.97 18.18
CA CYS A 8 15.49 25.11 18.64
C CYS A 8 14.01 24.79 18.78
N LEU A 9 13.42 24.01 17.85
CA LEU A 9 12.04 23.54 17.95
C LEU A 9 11.85 22.60 19.15
N MET A 10 12.81 21.73 19.41
CA MET A 10 12.82 20.82 20.56
C MET A 10 12.97 21.58 21.88
N MET A 11 13.78 22.64 21.91
CA MET A 11 14.02 23.42 23.11
C MET A 11 12.90 24.42 23.45
N ASN A 12 12.20 24.97 22.47
CA ASN A 12 11.18 26.00 22.69
C ASN A 12 9.76 25.45 22.88
N ASN A 13 9.52 24.17 22.59
CA ASN A 13 8.22 23.50 22.73
C ASN A 13 8.38 22.12 23.39
N ASP A 14 8.96 22.11 24.56
CA ASP A 14 9.43 20.91 25.29
C ASP A 14 8.44 19.75 25.40
N ASN A 15 7.16 19.95 25.15
CA ASN A 15 6.16 18.88 25.33
C ASN A 15 5.37 18.54 24.05
N TYR A 16 5.33 19.42 23.06
CA TYR A 16 4.41 19.27 21.93
C TYR A 16 4.70 18.04 21.06
N GLU A 17 5.91 17.90 20.57
CA GLU A 17 6.28 16.75 19.72
C GLU A 17 6.22 15.44 20.51
N PHE A 18 6.63 15.48 21.79
CA PHE A 18 6.55 14.33 22.67
C PHE A 18 5.09 13.92 22.94
N ILE A 19 4.22 14.86 23.32
CA ILE A 19 2.80 14.60 23.59
C ILE A 19 2.12 14.08 22.33
N TYR A 20 2.37 14.71 21.20
CA TYR A 20 1.78 14.31 19.93
C TYR A 20 2.26 12.92 19.49
N THR A 21 3.56 12.68 19.60
CA THR A 21 4.17 11.39 19.34
C THR A 21 3.54 10.29 20.22
N LYS A 22 3.36 10.55 21.51
CA LYS A 22 2.70 9.62 22.44
C LYS A 22 1.25 9.39 22.08
N HIS A 23 0.53 10.42 21.66
CA HIS A 23 -0.85 10.30 21.22
C HIS A 23 -0.96 9.43 19.97
N ILE A 24 -0.14 9.65 18.95
CA ILE A 24 -0.10 8.82 17.74
C ILE A 24 0.28 7.37 18.08
N GLU A 25 1.26 7.15 18.97
CA GLU A 25 1.59 5.81 19.46
C GLU A 25 0.39 5.12 20.07
N THR A 26 -0.38 5.83 20.88
CA THR A 26 -1.59 5.30 21.52
C THR A 26 -2.66 4.94 20.48
N LEU A 27 -2.83 5.75 19.43
CA LEU A 27 -3.77 5.48 18.35
C LEU A 27 -3.40 4.22 17.54
N TYR A 28 -2.12 4.05 17.24
CA TYR A 28 -1.64 2.83 16.58
C TYR A 28 -1.77 1.58 17.45
N GLY A 29 -1.78 1.78 18.78
CA GLY A 29 -1.79 0.73 19.78
C GLY A 29 -0.40 0.17 20.07
N PRO A 30 -0.29 -0.75 21.03
CA PRO A 30 0.99 -1.29 21.46
C PRO A 30 1.68 -1.99 20.29
N LYS A 31 3.02 -1.90 20.28
CA LYS A 31 3.84 -2.82 19.49
C LYS A 31 3.36 -4.23 19.83
N ARG A 32 3.26 -5.09 18.80
CA ARG A 32 3.04 -6.50 19.06
C ARG A 32 4.12 -6.93 20.06
N ASN A 33 3.72 -7.27 21.28
CA ASN A 33 4.63 -7.95 22.17
C ASN A 33 5.06 -9.21 21.41
N ASN A 34 6.37 -9.42 21.26
CA ASN A 34 6.92 -10.70 20.84
C ASN A 34 6.58 -11.71 21.96
N ILE A 35 5.29 -12.04 22.10
CA ILE A 35 4.80 -13.03 23.07
C ILE A 35 5.40 -14.40 22.75
N TYR A 36 5.88 -14.55 21.50
CA TYR A 36 6.52 -15.75 21.02
C TYR A 36 8.00 -15.47 20.86
N ASP A 37 8.80 -15.99 21.77
CA ASP A 37 10.23 -16.17 21.60
C ASP A 37 10.48 -16.90 20.25
N GLU A 38 11.52 -16.52 19.53
CA GLU A 38 11.89 -17.12 18.26
C GLU A 38 11.97 -18.66 18.36
N ASP A 39 12.48 -19.17 19.48
CA ASP A 39 12.57 -20.60 19.76
C ASP A 39 11.19 -21.24 19.98
N LEU A 40 10.29 -20.55 20.67
CA LEU A 40 8.91 -21.04 20.87
C LEU A 40 8.16 -21.11 19.53
N ILE A 41 8.36 -20.12 18.65
CA ILE A 41 7.77 -20.11 17.30
C ILE A 41 8.35 -21.25 16.48
N LYS A 42 9.66 -21.46 16.47
CA LYS A 42 10.31 -22.57 15.76
C LYS A 42 9.79 -23.94 16.21
N HIS A 43 9.54 -24.12 17.50
CA HIS A 43 8.99 -25.37 18.05
C HIS A 43 7.48 -25.53 17.78
N ASN A 44 6.76 -24.45 17.50
CA ASN A 44 5.32 -24.45 17.22
C ASN A 44 4.97 -24.36 15.73
N ILE A 45 5.95 -24.27 14.83
CA ILE A 45 5.74 -24.50 13.39
C ILE A 45 5.55 -25.99 13.18
N LEU A 46 4.39 -26.47 13.57
CA LEU A 46 3.98 -27.83 13.32
C LEU A 46 3.40 -27.93 11.89
N PRO A 47 3.69 -29.02 11.18
CA PRO A 47 2.97 -29.29 9.95
C PRO A 47 1.46 -29.18 10.18
N HIS A 48 0.75 -28.55 9.28
CA HIS A 48 -0.70 -28.42 9.32
C HIS A 48 -1.31 -28.93 8.02
N ASN A 49 -2.62 -29.13 8.01
CA ASN A 49 -3.32 -29.81 6.91
C ASN A 49 -3.24 -29.10 5.55
N TYR A 50 -2.85 -27.81 5.54
CA TYR A 50 -2.74 -27.00 4.31
C TYR A 50 -1.30 -26.80 3.82
N ASN A 51 -0.32 -27.55 4.38
CA ASN A 51 1.04 -27.55 3.86
C ASN A 51 1.11 -28.14 2.46
N ILE A 52 1.95 -27.55 1.61
CA ILE A 52 2.18 -28.02 0.25
C ILE A 52 3.55 -28.71 0.17
N ASN A 53 3.53 -30.02 -0.03
CA ASN A 53 4.75 -30.85 -0.07
C ASN A 53 5.33 -31.00 -1.49
N ASP A 54 4.51 -30.82 -2.52
CA ASP A 54 4.83 -31.03 -3.93
C ASP A 54 5.15 -29.71 -4.67
N ARG A 55 5.96 -28.84 -4.04
CA ARG A 55 6.32 -27.57 -4.64
C ARG A 55 7.25 -27.73 -5.84
N ILE A 56 6.92 -27.00 -6.90
CA ILE A 56 7.74 -26.95 -8.12
C ILE A 56 9.00 -26.13 -7.85
N ASP A 57 10.14 -26.66 -8.27
CA ASP A 57 11.44 -26.02 -8.10
C ASP A 57 11.69 -25.01 -9.24
N LEU A 58 11.64 -23.73 -8.91
CA LEU A 58 11.99 -22.60 -9.78
C LEU A 58 13.27 -21.86 -9.30
N THR A 59 14.09 -22.50 -8.46
CA THR A 59 15.31 -21.88 -7.91
C THR A 59 16.36 -21.59 -8.96
N HIS A 60 16.25 -22.16 -10.15
CA HIS A 60 17.12 -21.90 -11.30
C HIS A 60 16.79 -20.59 -12.02
N LEU A 61 15.60 -20.01 -11.79
CA LEU A 61 15.21 -18.76 -12.42
C LEU A 61 15.87 -17.56 -11.72
N GLU A 62 16.28 -16.58 -12.51
CA GLU A 62 16.69 -15.30 -11.98
C GLU A 62 15.46 -14.51 -11.51
N THR A 63 15.43 -14.17 -10.22
CA THR A 63 14.28 -13.57 -9.56
C THR A 63 14.67 -12.22 -8.98
N TYR A 64 13.84 -11.21 -9.20
CA TYR A 64 14.02 -9.84 -8.73
C TYR A 64 12.88 -9.44 -7.79
N SER A 65 13.19 -8.73 -6.71
CA SER A 65 12.21 -7.95 -5.93
C SER A 65 12.51 -6.46 -6.06
N ILE A 66 11.48 -5.61 -6.06
CA ILE A 66 11.61 -4.15 -6.12
C ILE A 66 10.73 -3.55 -5.04
N ASP A 67 11.36 -2.98 -4.02
CA ASP A 67 10.73 -2.55 -2.80
C ASP A 67 11.17 -1.13 -2.40
N PRO A 68 10.51 -0.45 -1.44
CA PRO A 68 11.03 0.76 -0.84
C PRO A 68 12.38 0.54 -0.16
N ASP A 69 13.21 1.59 -0.09
CA ASP A 69 14.48 1.54 0.62
C ASP A 69 14.31 1.04 2.07
N GLY A 70 15.14 0.07 2.47
CA GLY A 70 15.11 -0.50 3.83
C GLY A 70 13.97 -1.49 4.07
N CYS A 71 13.31 -2.00 3.04
CA CYS A 71 12.33 -3.07 3.16
C CYS A 71 12.97 -4.34 3.72
N GLU A 72 12.31 -4.99 4.68
CA GLU A 72 12.73 -6.26 5.28
C GLU A 72 11.68 -7.38 5.05
N ASP A 73 10.56 -7.05 4.40
CA ASP A 73 9.35 -7.89 4.29
C ASP A 73 8.80 -7.93 2.85
N ALA A 74 9.66 -8.20 1.87
CA ALA A 74 9.24 -8.30 0.48
C ALA A 74 8.16 -9.39 0.29
N ASP A 75 6.96 -8.97 -0.06
CA ASP A 75 5.81 -9.82 -0.32
C ASP A 75 5.85 -10.46 -1.71
N ASP A 76 6.41 -9.77 -2.68
CA ASP A 76 6.40 -10.14 -4.10
C ASP A 76 7.76 -10.02 -4.77
N ALA A 77 7.95 -10.86 -5.77
CA ALA A 77 9.10 -10.88 -6.64
C ALA A 77 8.67 -11.38 -8.02
N PHE A 78 9.50 -11.24 -9.02
CA PHE A 78 9.20 -11.71 -10.37
C PHE A 78 10.42 -12.26 -11.09
N SER A 79 10.16 -13.15 -12.05
CA SER A 79 11.14 -13.65 -13.01
C SER A 79 10.59 -13.44 -14.42
N ILE A 80 11.42 -12.93 -15.32
CA ILE A 80 11.12 -12.83 -16.74
C ILE A 80 12.25 -13.53 -17.50
N TYR A 81 11.89 -14.55 -18.27
CA TYR A 81 12.88 -15.41 -18.89
C TYR A 81 12.39 -16.00 -20.21
N PHE A 82 13.33 -16.42 -21.04
CA PHE A 82 13.04 -17.17 -22.25
C PHE A 82 13.25 -18.68 -22.00
N ASP A 83 12.28 -19.46 -22.43
CA ASP A 83 12.41 -20.91 -22.54
C ASP A 83 11.89 -21.36 -23.92
N ASN A 84 12.69 -22.13 -24.66
CA ASN A 84 12.35 -22.58 -26.00
C ASN A 84 11.84 -21.46 -26.95
N ASN A 85 12.52 -20.31 -26.93
CA ASN A 85 12.16 -19.08 -27.69
C ASN A 85 10.81 -18.44 -27.29
N LYS A 86 10.22 -18.82 -26.17
CA LYS A 86 9.01 -18.23 -25.62
C LYS A 86 9.37 -17.38 -24.41
N LEU A 87 8.75 -16.21 -24.31
CA LEU A 87 8.92 -15.31 -23.17
C LEU A 87 7.92 -15.67 -22.07
N TYR A 88 8.38 -15.77 -20.84
CA TYR A 88 7.57 -16.06 -19.66
C TYR A 88 7.68 -14.96 -18.62
N LEU A 89 6.56 -14.68 -17.97
CA LEU A 89 6.47 -13.88 -16.75
C LEU A 89 6.02 -14.81 -15.61
N ALA A 90 6.79 -14.86 -14.53
CA ALA A 90 6.43 -15.51 -13.28
C ALA A 90 6.36 -14.43 -12.18
N ILE A 91 5.20 -14.29 -11.54
CA ILE A 91 4.99 -13.40 -10.39
C ILE A 91 4.94 -14.29 -9.15
N HIS A 92 5.90 -14.12 -8.27
CA HIS A 92 6.08 -14.90 -7.06
C HIS A 92 5.58 -14.14 -5.85
N ILE A 93 4.73 -14.75 -5.04
CA ILE A 93 4.18 -14.16 -3.83
C ILE A 93 4.63 -15.00 -2.63
N ALA A 94 5.19 -14.35 -1.62
CA ALA A 94 5.59 -14.99 -0.37
C ALA A 94 4.48 -15.84 0.23
N ASP A 95 4.80 -16.98 0.81
CA ASP A 95 3.80 -17.90 1.38
C ASP A 95 3.98 -18.09 2.90
N PRO A 96 3.63 -17.06 3.72
CA PRO A 96 3.71 -17.20 5.17
C PRO A 96 2.72 -18.22 5.74
N THR A 97 1.65 -18.56 5.01
CA THR A 97 0.65 -19.52 5.45
C THR A 97 1.19 -20.95 5.54
N GLU A 98 2.37 -21.21 4.97
CA GLU A 98 3.07 -22.47 5.17
C GLU A 98 3.52 -22.69 6.61
N PHE A 99 3.70 -21.60 7.36
CA PHE A 99 4.19 -21.59 8.73
C PHE A 99 3.12 -21.22 9.77
N LEU A 100 1.87 -21.04 9.37
CA LEU A 100 0.78 -20.60 10.21
C LEU A 100 -0.29 -21.68 10.34
N ASN A 101 -0.50 -22.19 11.55
CA ASN A 101 -1.59 -23.11 11.83
C ASN A 101 -2.87 -22.32 12.16
N LEU A 102 -3.97 -22.57 11.44
CA LEU A 102 -5.26 -21.90 11.64
C LEU A 102 -5.86 -22.12 13.05
N ASN A 103 -5.46 -23.19 13.75
CA ASN A 103 -5.92 -23.51 15.09
C ASN A 103 -5.01 -22.93 16.19
N SER A 104 -4.03 -22.10 15.83
CA SER A 104 -3.08 -21.54 16.78
C SER A 104 -3.55 -20.21 17.37
N GLU A 105 -3.06 -19.88 18.55
CA GLU A 105 -3.23 -18.54 19.15
C GLU A 105 -2.57 -17.45 18.28
N LEU A 106 -1.49 -17.81 17.58
CA LEU A 106 -0.83 -16.91 16.66
C LEU A 106 -1.77 -16.49 15.52
N TRP A 107 -2.48 -17.45 14.90
CA TRP A 107 -3.46 -17.11 13.87
C TRP A 107 -4.59 -16.24 14.42
N THR A 108 -5.10 -16.54 15.61
CA THR A 108 -6.10 -15.70 16.27
C THR A 108 -5.61 -14.26 16.48
N SER A 109 -4.33 -14.09 16.82
CA SER A 109 -3.70 -12.77 16.95
C SER A 109 -3.58 -12.06 15.59
N ILE A 110 -3.25 -12.78 14.52
CA ILE A 110 -3.18 -12.26 13.14
C ILE A 110 -4.56 -11.80 12.67
N GLU A 111 -5.59 -12.63 12.85
CA GLU A 111 -6.98 -12.25 12.55
C GLU A 111 -7.45 -11.00 13.31
N ARG A 112 -6.95 -10.79 14.54
CA ARG A 112 -7.26 -9.61 15.34
C ARG A 112 -6.55 -8.35 14.83
N THR A 113 -5.30 -8.48 14.41
CA THR A 113 -4.45 -7.36 13.96
C THR A 113 -4.82 -6.89 12.55
N VAL A 114 -5.22 -7.79 11.67
CA VAL A 114 -5.70 -7.58 10.29
C VAL A 114 -4.63 -7.11 9.32
N ILE A 115 -3.85 -6.09 9.65
CA ILE A 115 -2.91 -5.44 8.73
C ILE A 115 -1.70 -4.87 9.48
N THR A 116 -0.54 -4.88 8.84
CA THR A 116 0.66 -4.16 9.29
C THR A 116 0.37 -2.65 9.31
N LYS A 117 0.86 -1.97 10.34
CA LYS A 117 0.74 -0.52 10.50
C LYS A 117 2.09 0.12 10.26
N TYR A 118 2.11 1.24 9.53
CA TYR A 118 3.32 1.95 9.15
C TYR A 118 3.34 3.36 9.77
N PRO A 119 3.71 3.51 11.06
CA PRO A 119 3.85 4.81 11.69
C PRO A 119 4.97 5.61 11.02
N SER A 120 4.77 6.91 10.83
CA SER A 120 5.78 7.80 10.28
C SER A 120 7.05 7.83 11.14
N ASN A 121 8.21 7.72 10.48
CA ASN A 121 9.53 7.75 11.13
C ASN A 121 9.74 6.70 12.23
N ARG A 122 9.14 5.52 12.09
CA ARG A 122 9.25 4.42 13.06
C ARG A 122 9.24 3.07 12.35
N LYS A 123 9.72 2.07 13.09
CA LYS A 123 9.59 0.68 12.63
C LYS A 123 8.11 0.31 12.49
N PRO A 124 7.74 -0.41 11.42
CA PRO A 124 6.40 -0.94 11.26
C PRO A 124 5.95 -1.78 12.46
N ILE A 125 4.63 -1.77 12.72
CA ILE A 125 4.01 -2.71 13.65
C ILE A 125 3.48 -3.85 12.79
N HIS A 126 4.28 -4.89 12.65
CA HIS A 126 4.03 -5.99 11.72
C HIS A 126 2.80 -6.81 12.11
N LEU A 127 2.08 -7.29 11.09
CA LEU A 127 1.00 -8.27 11.24
C LEU A 127 1.55 -9.58 11.79
N MET A 128 2.71 -9.98 11.31
CA MET A 128 3.35 -11.25 11.64
C MET A 128 4.49 -11.07 12.64
N PRO A 129 4.81 -12.08 13.46
CA PRO A 129 6.06 -12.12 14.20
C PRO A 129 7.25 -12.00 13.24
N GLU A 130 8.33 -11.38 13.71
CA GLU A 130 9.53 -11.17 12.90
C GLU A 130 10.06 -12.47 12.29
N PHE A 131 10.04 -13.56 13.03
CA PHE A 131 10.47 -14.87 12.53
C PHE A 131 9.67 -15.32 11.30
N ILE A 132 8.32 -15.29 11.37
CA ILE A 132 7.45 -15.68 10.25
C ILE A 132 7.65 -14.75 9.06
N MET A 133 7.76 -13.44 9.31
CA MET A 133 8.03 -12.45 8.28
C MET A 133 9.33 -12.78 7.55
N GLN A 134 10.42 -12.98 8.27
CA GLN A 134 11.75 -13.20 7.67
C GLN A 134 11.90 -14.56 6.97
N ILE A 135 11.30 -15.64 7.51
CA ILE A 135 11.34 -16.95 6.84
C ILE A 135 10.52 -16.98 5.56
N SER A 136 9.47 -16.14 5.48
CA SER A 136 8.56 -16.07 4.34
C SER A 136 8.96 -15.04 3.30
N SER A 137 9.56 -13.92 3.73
CA SER A 137 9.94 -12.79 2.88
C SER A 137 10.76 -13.24 1.67
N LEU A 138 10.43 -12.73 0.48
CA LEU A 138 11.15 -13.01 -0.76
C LEU A 138 12.45 -12.20 -0.83
N MET A 139 13.33 -12.46 0.13
CA MET A 139 14.65 -11.85 0.28
C MET A 139 15.65 -12.88 0.79
N ASP A 140 16.92 -12.72 0.39
CA ASP A 140 18.03 -13.41 1.04
C ASP A 140 18.28 -12.81 2.43
N ASN A 141 18.18 -13.64 3.45
CA ASN A 141 18.35 -13.23 4.84
C ASN A 141 18.92 -14.39 5.70
N LYS A 142 19.01 -14.19 7.02
CA LYS A 142 19.55 -15.21 7.96
C LYS A 142 18.86 -16.58 7.90
N TYR A 143 17.67 -16.68 7.29
CA TYR A 143 16.93 -17.93 7.08
C TYR A 143 17.08 -18.49 5.67
N GLY A 144 18.07 -18.03 4.93
CA GLY A 144 18.43 -18.50 3.61
C GLY A 144 17.82 -17.71 2.47
N ASP A 145 18.26 -18.05 1.28
CA ASP A 145 17.91 -17.42 0.00
C ASP A 145 16.78 -18.15 -0.74
N THR A 146 16.44 -19.37 -0.33
CA THR A 146 15.40 -20.18 -0.96
C THR A 146 14.12 -20.09 -0.14
N LYS A 147 13.04 -19.66 -0.80
CA LYS A 147 11.76 -19.35 -0.17
C LYS A 147 10.61 -20.08 -0.84
N ASN A 148 9.57 -20.36 -0.06
CA ASN A 148 8.30 -20.85 -0.57
C ASN A 148 7.49 -19.70 -1.15
N ALA A 149 6.91 -19.92 -2.34
CA ALA A 149 6.07 -18.93 -3.01
C ALA A 149 4.82 -19.57 -3.61
N ILE A 150 3.81 -18.74 -3.86
CA ILE A 150 2.71 -19.02 -4.77
C ILE A 150 2.99 -18.19 -6.03
N THR A 151 3.05 -18.86 -7.17
CA THR A 151 3.51 -18.25 -8.43
C THR A 151 2.39 -18.22 -9.46
N ILE A 152 2.18 -17.05 -10.05
CA ILE A 152 1.37 -16.90 -11.27
C ILE A 152 2.34 -16.90 -12.44
N LEU A 153 2.25 -17.94 -13.26
CA LEU A 153 3.11 -18.13 -14.43
C LEU A 153 2.30 -18.01 -15.72
N THR A 154 2.81 -17.23 -16.66
CA THR A 154 2.17 -17.07 -17.99
C THR A 154 3.21 -16.90 -19.09
N GLU A 155 2.92 -17.46 -20.27
CA GLU A 155 3.62 -17.14 -21.50
C GLU A 155 3.20 -15.74 -21.97
N ILE A 156 4.15 -14.94 -22.40
CA ILE A 156 3.97 -13.59 -22.91
C ILE A 156 4.19 -13.56 -24.43
N ASN A 157 3.23 -13.04 -25.14
CA ASN A 157 3.37 -12.83 -26.58
C ASN A 157 4.44 -11.74 -26.84
N THR A 158 5.48 -12.06 -27.59
CA THR A 158 6.63 -11.17 -27.85
C THR A 158 6.34 -9.98 -28.77
N ILE A 159 5.17 -9.96 -29.43
CA ILE A 159 4.76 -8.87 -30.32
C ILE A 159 4.03 -7.78 -29.58
N ASN A 160 3.03 -8.16 -28.75
CA ASN A 160 2.17 -7.21 -28.04
C ASN A 160 2.39 -7.19 -26.52
N TYR A 161 3.29 -7.99 -26.01
CA TYR A 161 3.64 -8.12 -24.58
C TYR A 161 2.46 -8.44 -23.65
N LEU A 162 1.39 -9.03 -24.18
CA LEU A 162 0.25 -9.49 -23.38
C LEU A 162 0.37 -10.97 -23.02
N PRO A 163 -0.20 -11.38 -21.86
CA PRO A 163 -0.30 -12.77 -21.48
C PRO A 163 -1.07 -13.60 -22.50
N CYS A 164 -0.55 -14.81 -22.80
CA CYS A 164 -1.26 -15.83 -23.55
C CYS A 164 -2.32 -16.50 -22.65
N HIS A 165 -3.17 -17.36 -23.24
CA HIS A 165 -4.34 -17.92 -22.54
C HIS A 165 -4.02 -18.93 -21.42
N ASN A 166 -2.81 -19.49 -21.38
CA ASN A 166 -2.41 -20.48 -20.38
C ASN A 166 -1.75 -19.83 -19.16
N ILE A 167 -2.56 -19.27 -18.26
CA ILE A 167 -2.08 -18.76 -16.97
C ILE A 167 -2.16 -19.91 -15.96
N GLN A 168 -1.09 -20.10 -15.19
CA GLN A 168 -0.98 -21.16 -14.19
C GLN A 168 -0.77 -20.59 -12.81
N LEU A 169 -1.46 -21.18 -11.82
CA LEU A 169 -1.20 -20.94 -10.41
C LEU A 169 -0.42 -22.14 -9.88
N LEU A 170 0.79 -21.89 -9.39
CA LEU A 170 1.74 -22.90 -8.96
C LEU A 170 2.20 -22.65 -7.52
N PHE A 171 2.41 -23.71 -6.77
CA PHE A 171 3.13 -23.65 -5.49
C PHE A 171 4.59 -23.98 -5.74
N THR A 172 5.50 -23.05 -5.42
CA THR A 172 6.88 -23.11 -5.90
C THR A 172 7.90 -22.90 -4.78
N ARG A 173 9.15 -23.21 -5.09
CA ARG A 173 10.33 -22.69 -4.39
C ARG A 173 11.12 -21.81 -5.33
N VAL A 174 11.52 -20.63 -4.83
CA VAL A 174 12.29 -19.63 -5.58
C VAL A 174 13.56 -19.28 -4.83
N LYS A 175 14.58 -18.84 -5.56
CA LYS A 175 15.84 -18.40 -4.97
C LYS A 175 16.02 -16.91 -5.20
N LEU A 176 16.26 -16.18 -4.11
CA LEU A 176 16.48 -14.74 -4.12
C LEU A 176 17.95 -14.45 -3.89
N LYS A 177 18.58 -13.74 -4.83
CA LYS A 177 19.94 -13.25 -4.65
C LYS A 177 19.90 -11.85 -4.06
N LYS A 178 20.82 -11.55 -3.15
CA LYS A 178 20.90 -10.24 -2.49
C LYS A 178 21.03 -9.08 -3.48
N GLU A 179 21.79 -9.28 -4.55
CA GLU A 179 21.99 -8.30 -5.61
C GLU A 179 20.74 -8.04 -6.47
N ASN A 180 19.75 -8.93 -6.42
CA ASN A 180 18.50 -8.81 -7.16
C ASN A 180 17.35 -8.22 -6.30
N ALA A 181 17.60 -7.92 -5.04
CA ALA A 181 16.69 -7.14 -4.18
C ALA A 181 16.99 -5.65 -4.39
N LEU A 182 16.19 -4.99 -5.19
CA LEU A 182 16.42 -3.61 -5.63
C LEU A 182 15.46 -2.64 -4.94
N SER A 183 15.94 -1.44 -4.63
CA SER A 183 15.03 -0.34 -4.36
C SER A 183 14.47 0.22 -5.68
N TYR A 184 13.36 0.98 -5.61
CA TYR A 184 12.78 1.63 -6.80
C TYR A 184 13.82 2.52 -7.51
N ASN A 185 14.64 3.23 -6.75
CA ASN A 185 15.73 4.05 -7.31
C ASN A 185 16.81 3.20 -7.98
N GLN A 186 17.23 2.09 -7.36
CA GLN A 186 18.20 1.18 -7.96
C GLN A 186 17.66 0.53 -9.23
N ALA A 187 16.39 0.10 -9.22
CA ALA A 187 15.74 -0.48 -10.38
C ALA A 187 15.63 0.52 -11.54
N SER A 188 15.21 1.75 -11.26
CA SER A 188 15.08 2.82 -12.26
C SER A 188 16.41 3.15 -12.95
N ASN A 189 17.52 3.14 -12.20
CA ASN A 189 18.84 3.40 -12.74
C ASN A 189 19.42 2.22 -13.55
N ASN A 190 18.84 1.02 -13.44
CA ASN A 190 19.32 -0.20 -14.09
C ASN A 190 18.38 -0.75 -15.17
N ILE A 191 17.38 -0.01 -15.62
CA ILE A 191 16.41 -0.45 -16.65
C ILE A 191 17.10 -0.96 -17.91
N ASN A 192 18.17 -0.30 -18.37
CA ASN A 192 18.87 -0.66 -19.59
C ASN A 192 19.92 -1.75 -19.39
N ASN A 193 20.26 -2.07 -18.15
CA ASN A 193 21.31 -3.04 -17.79
C ASN A 193 20.74 -4.40 -17.40
N ILE A 194 19.46 -4.46 -17.03
CA ILE A 194 18.76 -5.67 -16.57
C ILE A 194 17.61 -5.96 -17.52
N ASP A 195 17.73 -7.01 -18.32
CA ASP A 195 16.74 -7.39 -19.33
C ASP A 195 15.35 -7.62 -18.71
N SER A 196 15.27 -8.22 -17.53
CA SER A 196 14.03 -8.45 -16.81
C SER A 196 13.28 -7.14 -16.48
N LEU A 197 13.98 -6.04 -16.19
CA LEU A 197 13.36 -4.73 -15.97
C LEU A 197 12.83 -4.15 -17.28
N ASN A 198 13.60 -4.26 -18.36
CA ASN A 198 13.21 -3.76 -19.67
C ASN A 198 11.97 -4.49 -20.21
N TYR A 199 11.96 -5.83 -20.15
CA TYR A 199 10.78 -6.62 -20.53
C TYR A 199 9.61 -6.38 -19.58
N GLY A 200 9.87 -6.25 -18.29
CA GLY A 200 8.87 -5.95 -17.28
C GLY A 200 8.11 -4.67 -17.57
N LEU A 201 8.80 -3.60 -17.94
CA LEU A 201 8.18 -2.34 -18.36
C LEU A 201 7.30 -2.50 -19.61
N LYS A 202 7.75 -3.24 -20.61
CA LYS A 202 6.96 -3.48 -21.84
C LYS A 202 5.68 -4.27 -21.52
N ILE A 203 5.81 -5.31 -20.70
CA ILE A 203 4.68 -6.15 -20.26
C ILE A 203 3.70 -5.31 -19.42
N SER A 204 4.19 -4.58 -18.43
CA SER A 204 3.33 -3.77 -17.56
C SER A 204 2.59 -2.68 -18.32
N LYS A 205 3.23 -2.03 -19.29
CA LYS A 205 2.59 -1.06 -20.15
C LYS A 205 1.46 -1.68 -20.98
N ALA A 206 1.70 -2.85 -21.57
CA ALA A 206 0.67 -3.57 -22.32
C ALA A 206 -0.51 -4.01 -21.43
N LEU A 207 -0.23 -4.47 -20.20
CA LEU A 207 -1.26 -4.79 -19.19
C LEU A 207 -2.08 -3.56 -18.82
N GLN A 208 -1.43 -2.44 -18.56
CA GLN A 208 -2.09 -1.16 -18.26
C GLN A 208 -2.97 -0.71 -19.41
N GLU A 209 -2.47 -0.68 -20.63
CA GLU A 209 -3.24 -0.28 -21.83
C GLU A 209 -4.46 -1.19 -22.06
N LYS A 210 -4.31 -2.49 -21.85
CA LYS A 210 -5.43 -3.45 -21.92
C LYS A 210 -6.49 -3.15 -20.86
N ARG A 211 -6.05 -2.93 -19.62
CA ARG A 211 -6.92 -2.66 -18.47
C ARG A 211 -7.65 -1.32 -18.62
N MET A 212 -6.97 -0.28 -19.08
CA MET A 212 -7.52 1.05 -19.27
C MET A 212 -8.58 1.16 -20.37
N LYS A 213 -8.81 0.10 -21.14
CA LYS A 213 -9.98 0.00 -22.02
C LYS A 213 -11.29 -0.23 -21.25
N LYS A 214 -11.20 -0.75 -20.02
CA LYS A 214 -12.36 -1.05 -19.16
C LYS A 214 -12.59 0.01 -18.06
N THR A 215 -11.60 0.82 -17.76
CA THR A 215 -11.65 1.79 -16.66
C THR A 215 -10.91 3.07 -16.99
N ILE A 216 -11.34 4.17 -16.40
CA ILE A 216 -10.62 5.44 -16.37
C ILE A 216 -9.88 5.64 -15.05
N GLY A 217 -9.63 4.56 -14.29
CA GLY A 217 -8.94 4.62 -12.99
C GLY A 217 -7.57 5.29 -13.08
N VAL A 218 -7.14 5.82 -11.96
CA VAL A 218 -5.88 6.57 -11.84
C VAL A 218 -4.67 5.66 -12.15
N LYS A 219 -3.75 6.14 -12.97
CA LYS A 219 -2.46 5.53 -13.21
C LYS A 219 -1.42 6.13 -12.26
N LEU A 220 -0.66 5.29 -11.55
CA LEU A 220 0.30 5.76 -10.56
C LEU A 220 1.42 6.60 -11.16
N ASN A 221 1.87 6.27 -12.36
CA ASN A 221 2.94 7.00 -13.05
C ASN A 221 2.50 8.37 -13.60
N GLU A 222 1.19 8.62 -13.68
CA GLU A 222 0.63 9.93 -14.07
C GLU A 222 0.37 10.84 -12.84
N LEU A 223 0.43 10.29 -11.62
CA LEU A 223 0.29 11.09 -10.42
C LEU A 223 1.54 11.91 -10.14
N ASN A 224 1.34 13.20 -9.94
CA ASN A 224 2.37 14.08 -9.42
C ASN A 224 2.15 14.25 -7.91
N SER A 225 2.53 13.26 -7.14
CA SER A 225 2.42 13.26 -5.69
C SER A 225 3.79 13.27 -5.05
N SER A 226 3.96 14.11 -4.05
CA SER A 226 5.16 14.12 -3.21
C SER A 226 4.95 13.21 -2.00
N PHE A 227 6.02 12.57 -1.56
CA PHE A 227 6.02 11.67 -0.42
C PHE A 227 6.82 12.24 0.72
N ILE A 228 6.44 11.92 1.96
CA ILE A 228 7.22 12.27 3.14
C ILE A 228 8.32 11.24 3.31
N LYS A 229 9.57 11.67 3.20
CA LYS A 229 10.77 10.88 3.52
C LYS A 229 11.48 11.48 4.73
N TYR A 230 12.45 10.76 5.28
CA TYR A 230 13.20 11.17 6.47
C TYR A 230 14.70 11.08 6.22
N TYR A 231 15.40 12.12 6.67
CA TYR A 231 16.85 12.13 6.74
C TYR A 231 17.27 12.52 8.17
N ASN A 232 17.97 11.66 8.88
CA ASN A 232 18.31 11.85 10.30
C ASN A 232 17.10 12.24 11.16
N ASN A 233 15.97 11.55 10.98
CA ASN A 233 14.69 11.82 11.65
C ASN A 233 14.00 13.16 11.29
N ILE A 234 14.53 13.90 10.34
CA ILE A 234 13.93 15.14 9.85
C ILE A 234 13.05 14.82 8.64
N PRO A 235 11.73 15.15 8.66
CA PRO A 235 10.86 14.91 7.53
C PRO A 235 11.10 15.93 6.41
N TYR A 236 11.01 15.46 5.17
CA TYR A 236 11.05 16.32 3.98
C TYR A 236 10.16 15.75 2.88
N LEU A 237 9.77 16.61 1.93
CA LEU A 237 9.00 16.19 0.75
C LEU A 237 9.95 15.72 -0.35
N TYR A 238 9.59 14.63 -0.97
CA TYR A 238 10.35 13.99 -2.04
C TYR A 238 9.44 13.72 -3.23
N ASN A 239 9.89 14.07 -4.42
CA ASN A 239 9.25 13.74 -5.69
C ASN A 239 9.96 12.55 -6.32
N ASP A 240 9.22 11.50 -6.67
CA ASP A 240 9.77 10.39 -7.47
C ASP A 240 10.17 10.91 -8.86
N SER A 241 11.25 10.36 -9.40
CA SER A 241 11.58 10.53 -10.82
C SER A 241 10.53 9.83 -11.70
N ASN A 242 10.48 10.14 -12.98
CA ASN A 242 9.56 9.46 -13.90
C ASN A 242 9.88 7.96 -14.00
N GLU A 243 11.15 7.62 -13.97
CA GLU A 243 11.63 6.24 -14.01
C GLU A 243 11.24 5.47 -12.73
N GLU A 244 11.32 6.10 -11.56
CA GLU A 244 10.82 5.51 -10.30
C GLU A 244 9.30 5.30 -10.34
N LYS A 245 8.54 6.27 -10.89
CA LYS A 245 7.09 6.13 -11.08
C LYS A 245 6.75 4.97 -12.02
N ASP A 246 7.50 4.80 -13.11
CA ASP A 246 7.32 3.69 -14.04
C ASP A 246 7.64 2.34 -13.38
N MET A 247 8.66 2.26 -12.52
CA MET A 247 8.94 1.05 -11.75
C MET A 247 7.80 0.72 -10.77
N LYS A 248 7.29 1.73 -10.06
CA LYS A 248 6.13 1.56 -9.16
C LYS A 248 4.88 1.10 -9.93
N GLN A 249 4.65 1.68 -11.11
CA GLN A 249 3.55 1.26 -11.98
C GLN A 249 3.73 -0.18 -12.46
N MET A 250 4.95 -0.58 -12.82
CA MET A 250 5.25 -1.95 -13.25
C MET A 250 4.88 -2.97 -12.17
N ILE A 251 5.33 -2.77 -10.94
CA ILE A 251 5.01 -3.67 -9.82
C ILE A 251 3.50 -3.66 -9.53
N ALA A 252 2.86 -2.49 -9.58
CA ALA A 252 1.41 -2.39 -9.42
C ALA A 252 0.63 -3.16 -10.50
N GLU A 253 1.04 -3.10 -11.78
CA GLU A 253 0.37 -3.86 -12.85
C GLU A 253 0.56 -5.37 -12.69
N PHE A 254 1.74 -5.83 -12.24
CA PHE A 254 1.95 -7.24 -11.93
C PHE A 254 1.05 -7.71 -10.78
N ALA A 255 0.95 -6.91 -9.72
CA ALA A 255 0.04 -7.18 -8.61
C ALA A 255 -1.43 -7.18 -9.05
N ILE A 256 -1.86 -6.20 -9.85
CA ILE A 256 -3.22 -6.13 -10.39
C ILE A 256 -3.53 -7.35 -11.25
N PHE A 257 -2.62 -7.75 -12.12
CA PHE A 257 -2.77 -8.92 -12.96
C PHE A 257 -2.93 -10.20 -12.13
N ALA A 258 -2.03 -10.43 -11.15
CA ALA A 258 -2.08 -11.58 -10.27
C ALA A 258 -3.37 -11.60 -9.42
N ASN A 259 -3.74 -10.48 -8.81
CA ASN A 259 -4.95 -10.35 -8.00
C ASN A 259 -6.23 -10.60 -8.82
N SER A 260 -6.29 -10.10 -10.05
CA SER A 260 -7.42 -10.31 -10.96
C SER A 260 -7.55 -11.78 -11.36
N TYR A 261 -6.43 -12.42 -11.73
CA TYR A 261 -6.42 -13.83 -12.08
C TYR A 261 -6.85 -14.71 -10.90
N VAL A 262 -6.35 -14.44 -9.70
CA VAL A 262 -6.73 -15.19 -8.50
C VAL A 262 -8.20 -14.95 -8.13
N GLY A 263 -8.73 -13.75 -8.34
CA GLY A 263 -10.16 -13.46 -8.18
C GLY A 263 -11.03 -14.32 -9.10
N GLU A 264 -10.67 -14.39 -10.39
CA GLU A 264 -11.33 -15.29 -11.35
C GLU A 264 -11.18 -16.76 -10.97
N TYR A 265 -10.00 -17.18 -10.53
CA TYR A 265 -9.73 -18.54 -10.09
C TYR A 265 -10.61 -18.95 -8.90
N LEU A 266 -10.79 -18.10 -7.90
CA LEU A 266 -11.68 -18.32 -6.76
C LEU A 266 -13.15 -18.37 -7.19
N LYS A 267 -13.58 -17.49 -8.09
CA LYS A 267 -14.92 -17.50 -8.66
C LYS A 267 -15.27 -18.86 -9.26
N ILE A 268 -14.35 -19.44 -10.02
CA ILE A 268 -14.56 -20.71 -10.71
C ILE A 268 -14.45 -21.89 -9.75
N ASN A 269 -13.46 -21.91 -8.86
CA ASN A 269 -13.09 -23.08 -8.08
C ASN A 269 -13.61 -23.07 -6.63
N PHE A 270 -14.18 -21.98 -6.17
CA PHE A 270 -14.67 -21.82 -4.79
C PHE A 270 -16.06 -21.18 -4.71
N ASN A 271 -16.94 -21.52 -5.66
CA ASN A 271 -18.34 -21.10 -5.69
C ASN A 271 -18.55 -19.59 -5.50
N GLN A 272 -17.71 -18.75 -6.09
CA GLN A 272 -17.78 -17.28 -6.03
C GLN A 272 -17.56 -16.70 -4.62
N HIS A 273 -16.99 -17.44 -3.68
CA HIS A 273 -16.69 -16.99 -2.33
C HIS A 273 -15.18 -16.74 -2.13
N GLY A 274 -14.86 -15.90 -1.16
CA GLY A 274 -13.50 -15.52 -0.80
C GLY A 274 -13.50 -14.23 -0.01
N ILE A 275 -12.41 -13.46 -0.07
CA ILE A 275 -12.37 -12.07 0.35
C ILE A 275 -11.96 -11.23 -0.85
N PHE A 276 -12.93 -10.58 -1.45
CA PHE A 276 -12.74 -9.77 -2.65
C PHE A 276 -12.54 -8.30 -2.29
N ARG A 277 -11.73 -7.60 -3.07
CA ARG A 277 -11.57 -6.15 -2.98
C ARG A 277 -12.42 -5.52 -4.06
N THR A 278 -13.43 -4.76 -3.67
CA THR A 278 -14.42 -4.19 -4.57
C THR A 278 -14.41 -2.66 -4.55
N CYS A 279 -14.79 -2.04 -5.65
CA CYS A 279 -14.99 -0.61 -5.73
C CYS A 279 -16.05 -0.31 -6.80
N ASN A 280 -17.12 0.35 -6.41
CA ASN A 280 -18.14 0.80 -7.35
C ASN A 280 -17.80 2.22 -7.83
N ALA A 281 -17.50 2.36 -9.11
CA ALA A 281 -17.18 3.60 -9.81
C ALA A 281 -17.72 3.59 -11.25
N SER A 282 -18.83 2.89 -11.49
CA SER A 282 -19.43 2.74 -12.82
C SER A 282 -19.79 4.09 -13.44
N ASP A 283 -20.30 5.04 -12.64
CA ASP A 283 -20.69 6.36 -13.09
C ASP A 283 -19.49 7.17 -13.63
N ILE A 284 -18.33 7.05 -12.97
CA ILE A 284 -17.07 7.66 -13.43
C ILE A 284 -16.66 7.03 -14.75
N ASN A 285 -16.64 5.71 -14.84
CA ASN A 285 -16.19 5.00 -16.04
C ASN A 285 -17.07 5.28 -17.29
N GLN A 286 -18.33 5.62 -17.10
CA GLN A 286 -19.26 5.93 -18.18
C GLN A 286 -19.29 7.41 -18.58
N SER A 287 -18.73 8.29 -17.79
CA SER A 287 -18.78 9.74 -18.02
C SER A 287 -17.65 10.22 -18.90
N ASP A 288 -18.00 10.91 -19.99
CA ASP A 288 -17.01 11.55 -20.87
C ASP A 288 -16.27 12.71 -20.20
N PHE A 289 -16.87 13.33 -19.18
CA PHE A 289 -16.21 14.36 -18.37
C PHE A 289 -14.95 13.81 -17.70
N TYR A 290 -15.05 12.67 -17.00
CA TYR A 290 -13.92 12.09 -16.27
C TYR A 290 -12.84 11.51 -17.19
N LYS A 291 -13.17 11.10 -18.42
CA LYS A 291 -12.19 10.62 -19.40
C LYS A 291 -11.19 11.68 -19.84
N ASN A 292 -11.53 12.96 -19.69
CA ASN A 292 -10.69 14.09 -20.07
C ASN A 292 -9.88 14.66 -18.92
N LEU A 293 -9.99 14.09 -17.71
CA LEU A 293 -9.20 14.50 -16.56
C LEU A 293 -7.85 13.78 -16.53
N ASP A 294 -6.82 14.50 -16.10
CA ASP A 294 -5.50 13.92 -15.85
C ASP A 294 -5.41 13.26 -14.47
N GLY A 295 -4.24 12.67 -14.16
CA GLY A 295 -4.03 11.84 -12.99
C GLY A 295 -4.45 12.50 -11.68
N ASN A 296 -4.03 13.72 -11.39
CA ASN A 296 -4.33 14.41 -10.11
C ASN A 296 -5.76 14.94 -10.07
N ASP A 297 -6.27 15.48 -11.16
CA ASP A 297 -7.64 15.99 -11.22
C ASP A 297 -8.65 14.84 -11.15
N LEU A 298 -8.36 13.73 -11.80
CA LEU A 298 -9.17 12.53 -11.68
C LEU A 298 -9.16 11.97 -10.24
N LEU A 299 -8.01 11.95 -9.60
CA LEU A 299 -7.90 11.53 -8.20
C LEU A 299 -8.72 12.42 -7.26
N HIS A 300 -8.68 13.74 -7.48
CA HIS A 300 -9.49 14.70 -6.72
C HIS A 300 -10.99 14.39 -6.85
N GLU A 301 -11.48 14.19 -8.06
CA GLU A 301 -12.89 13.85 -8.30
C GLU A 301 -13.29 12.51 -7.67
N ILE A 302 -12.44 11.48 -7.76
CA ILE A 302 -12.70 10.18 -7.12
C ILE A 302 -12.85 10.34 -5.60
N ILE A 303 -11.97 11.10 -4.96
CA ILE A 303 -11.98 11.30 -3.51
C ILE A 303 -13.17 12.16 -3.07
N THR A 304 -13.46 13.25 -3.76
CA THR A 304 -14.57 14.15 -3.42
C THR A 304 -15.94 13.50 -3.61
N ASN A 305 -16.07 12.57 -4.56
CA ASN A 305 -17.28 11.76 -4.73
C ASN A 305 -17.38 10.58 -3.74
N GLY A 306 -16.45 10.47 -2.79
CA GLY A 306 -16.49 9.44 -1.75
C GLY A 306 -16.26 8.02 -2.25
N ILE A 307 -15.68 7.85 -3.44
CA ILE A 307 -15.43 6.54 -4.03
C ILE A 307 -14.25 5.88 -3.34
N HIS A 308 -14.49 4.72 -2.77
CA HIS A 308 -13.48 3.96 -2.06
C HIS A 308 -13.69 2.46 -2.22
N ALA A 309 -12.60 1.72 -2.12
CA ALA A 309 -12.64 0.27 -2.19
C ALA A 309 -12.94 -0.35 -0.81
N GLU A 310 -13.68 -1.46 -0.81
CA GLU A 310 -14.08 -2.23 0.36
C GLU A 310 -13.77 -3.72 0.20
N TYR A 311 -13.98 -4.51 1.25
CA TYR A 311 -13.88 -5.96 1.18
C TYR A 311 -15.27 -6.60 1.25
N MET A 312 -15.47 -7.65 0.45
CA MET A 312 -16.69 -8.46 0.44
C MET A 312 -16.32 -9.95 0.39
N ASN A 313 -17.21 -10.81 0.91
CA ASN A 313 -17.01 -12.26 0.91
C ASN A 313 -17.52 -12.96 -0.36
N THR A 314 -18.12 -12.23 -1.27
CA THR A 314 -18.60 -12.70 -2.58
C THR A 314 -17.92 -11.94 -3.70
N VAL A 315 -17.89 -12.55 -4.89
CA VAL A 315 -17.34 -11.94 -6.10
C VAL A 315 -17.97 -10.58 -6.37
N ALA A 316 -17.13 -9.59 -6.59
CA ALA A 316 -17.56 -8.26 -6.99
C ALA A 316 -16.46 -7.59 -7.83
N SER A 317 -16.85 -6.66 -8.70
CA SER A 317 -15.94 -5.87 -9.53
C SER A 317 -15.18 -4.83 -8.74
N HIS A 318 -14.03 -4.46 -9.27
CA HIS A 318 -13.28 -3.29 -8.84
C HIS A 318 -13.14 -2.32 -10.01
N ASP A 319 -14.09 -1.40 -10.13
CA ASP A 319 -14.26 -0.56 -11.31
C ASP A 319 -13.05 0.36 -11.59
N LEU A 320 -12.38 0.88 -10.55
CA LEU A 320 -11.18 1.71 -10.72
C LEU A 320 -9.94 0.91 -11.16
N VAL A 321 -9.94 -0.41 -10.95
CA VAL A 321 -8.89 -1.31 -11.43
C VAL A 321 -9.24 -1.88 -12.80
N GLY A 322 -10.52 -1.93 -13.17
CA GLY A 322 -11.02 -2.52 -14.41
C GLY A 322 -11.00 -4.04 -14.39
N SER A 323 -11.28 -4.63 -13.22
CA SER A 323 -11.38 -6.09 -13.02
C SER A 323 -12.81 -6.45 -12.61
N ASP A 324 -13.37 -7.46 -13.27
CA ASP A 324 -14.70 -7.97 -12.97
C ASP A 324 -14.69 -8.82 -11.70
N GLU A 325 -13.56 -9.45 -11.39
CA GLU A 325 -13.24 -10.16 -10.16
C GLU A 325 -11.89 -9.70 -9.64
N TYR A 326 -11.84 -9.17 -8.42
CA TYR A 326 -10.59 -8.69 -7.86
C TYR A 326 -10.45 -9.10 -6.40
N THR A 327 -9.35 -9.74 -6.05
CA THR A 327 -9.02 -10.09 -4.68
C THR A 327 -7.67 -9.51 -4.29
N HIS A 328 -7.38 -9.50 -3.00
CA HIS A 328 -6.03 -9.26 -2.52
C HIS A 328 -5.34 -10.59 -2.22
N PHE A 329 -4.24 -10.83 -2.90
CA PHE A 329 -3.44 -12.05 -2.83
C PHE A 329 -1.94 -11.76 -2.68
N THR A 330 -1.49 -10.58 -3.14
CA THR A 330 -0.08 -10.26 -3.39
C THR A 330 0.68 -9.69 -2.19
N SER A 331 0.06 -9.57 -1.01
CA SER A 331 0.72 -9.02 0.18
C SER A 331 0.38 -9.76 1.48
N PRO A 332 0.65 -11.07 1.56
CA PRO A 332 0.23 -11.92 2.67
C PRO A 332 1.02 -11.67 3.97
N ILE A 333 2.24 -11.12 3.90
CA ILE A 333 3.03 -10.81 5.10
C ILE A 333 2.37 -9.66 5.89
N ARG A 334 1.69 -8.74 5.19
CA ARG A 334 1.14 -7.51 5.78
C ARG A 334 -0.37 -7.40 5.78
N ARG A 335 -1.13 -8.34 5.18
CA ARG A 335 -2.60 -8.32 5.16
C ARG A 335 -3.18 -9.72 5.43
N VAL A 336 -4.10 -9.81 6.38
CA VAL A 336 -4.79 -11.07 6.69
C VAL A 336 -5.69 -11.54 5.55
N SER A 337 -6.30 -10.62 4.79
CA SER A 337 -7.11 -10.94 3.61
C SER A 337 -6.37 -11.80 2.60
N ASP A 338 -5.10 -11.50 2.38
CA ASP A 338 -4.22 -12.22 1.47
C ASP A 338 -3.86 -13.61 2.01
N CYS A 339 -3.60 -13.73 3.31
CA CYS A 339 -3.40 -15.03 3.96
C CYS A 339 -4.64 -15.92 3.81
N ILE A 340 -5.84 -15.38 4.01
CA ILE A 340 -7.09 -16.11 3.84
C ILE A 340 -7.20 -16.61 2.40
N CYS A 341 -6.91 -15.76 1.43
CA CYS A 341 -6.86 -16.14 0.02
C CYS A 341 -5.88 -17.30 -0.22
N HIS A 342 -4.67 -17.26 0.36
CA HIS A 342 -3.67 -18.32 0.26
C HIS A 342 -4.19 -19.66 0.79
N TYR A 343 -4.88 -19.70 1.94
CA TYR A 343 -5.48 -20.92 2.44
C TYR A 343 -6.57 -21.47 1.53
N LEU A 344 -7.39 -20.62 0.92
CA LEU A 344 -8.40 -21.05 -0.06
C LEU A 344 -7.74 -21.67 -1.30
N LEU A 345 -6.67 -21.07 -1.80
CA LEU A 345 -5.90 -21.59 -2.93
C LEU A 345 -5.26 -22.96 -2.60
N LYS A 346 -4.68 -23.09 -1.42
CA LYS A 346 -4.12 -24.37 -0.93
C LYS A 346 -5.19 -25.43 -0.78
N PHE A 347 -6.34 -25.08 -0.22
CA PHE A 347 -7.49 -25.99 -0.12
C PHE A 347 -7.92 -26.50 -1.49
N ILE A 348 -8.07 -25.63 -2.47
CA ILE A 348 -8.45 -25.99 -3.85
C ILE A 348 -7.40 -26.93 -4.47
N HIS A 349 -6.11 -26.61 -4.31
CA HIS A 349 -5.01 -27.44 -4.82
C HIS A 349 -5.01 -28.84 -4.21
N LEU A 350 -5.08 -28.94 -2.89
CA LEU A 350 -5.09 -30.20 -2.17
C LEU A 350 -6.32 -31.05 -2.51
N LYS A 351 -7.50 -30.44 -2.65
CA LYS A 351 -8.73 -31.14 -3.09
C LYS A 351 -8.59 -31.67 -4.52
N LYS A 352 -7.98 -30.92 -5.44
CA LYS A 352 -7.70 -31.41 -6.81
C LYS A 352 -6.73 -32.58 -6.82
N ASN A 353 -5.87 -32.71 -5.83
CA ASN A 353 -4.96 -33.84 -5.62
C ASN A 353 -5.57 -34.96 -4.79
N ASN A 354 -6.92 -34.97 -4.62
CA ASN A 354 -7.70 -35.98 -3.89
C ASN A 354 -7.33 -36.09 -2.40
N ILE A 355 -6.81 -35.03 -1.80
CA ILE A 355 -6.57 -34.99 -0.36
C ILE A 355 -7.87 -34.57 0.32
N ASP A 356 -8.38 -35.42 1.21
CA ASP A 356 -9.58 -35.09 1.97
C ASP A 356 -9.24 -34.17 3.15
N LEU A 357 -9.81 -32.97 3.15
CA LEU A 357 -9.63 -31.99 4.21
C LEU A 357 -10.85 -31.08 4.33
N GLU A 358 -11.01 -30.53 5.54
CA GLU A 358 -12.07 -29.57 5.82
C GLU A 358 -11.80 -28.23 5.17
N ILE A 359 -12.88 -27.50 4.90
CA ILE A 359 -12.80 -26.13 4.38
C ILE A 359 -12.17 -25.21 5.44
N PRO A 360 -11.16 -24.38 5.08
CA PRO A 360 -10.46 -23.57 6.07
C PRO A 360 -11.33 -22.47 6.68
N PHE A 361 -12.26 -21.93 5.88
CA PHE A 361 -13.18 -20.88 6.28
C PHE A 361 -14.56 -21.14 5.69
N ASN A 362 -15.59 -21.30 6.52
CA ASN A 362 -16.96 -21.34 6.05
C ASN A 362 -17.47 -19.94 5.68
N LEU A 363 -18.64 -19.85 5.04
CA LEU A 363 -19.20 -18.59 4.53
C LEU A 363 -19.41 -17.53 5.61
N ASN A 364 -19.92 -17.95 6.79
CA ASN A 364 -20.14 -17.01 7.89
C ASN A 364 -18.82 -16.45 8.44
N LYS A 365 -17.78 -17.30 8.50
CA LYS A 365 -16.44 -16.84 8.91
C LYS A 365 -15.85 -15.88 7.89
N LEU A 366 -15.98 -16.15 6.58
CA LEU A 366 -15.53 -15.24 5.52
C LEU A 366 -16.25 -13.90 5.56
N GLN A 367 -17.55 -13.88 5.81
CA GLN A 367 -18.31 -12.65 5.98
C GLN A 367 -17.76 -11.82 7.15
N GLY A 368 -17.67 -12.41 8.34
CA GLY A 368 -17.15 -11.71 9.52
C GLY A 368 -15.72 -11.19 9.33
N LEU A 369 -14.86 -11.93 8.62
CA LEU A 369 -13.50 -11.51 8.31
C LEU A 369 -13.46 -10.37 7.30
N SER A 370 -14.31 -10.38 6.27
CA SER A 370 -14.40 -9.28 5.30
C SER A 370 -14.85 -7.98 5.96
N GLU A 371 -15.89 -8.02 6.79
CA GLU A 371 -16.37 -6.86 7.57
C GLU A 371 -15.27 -6.32 8.49
N LYS A 372 -14.53 -7.19 9.16
CA LYS A 372 -13.42 -6.81 10.00
C LYS A 372 -12.29 -6.16 9.22
N CYS A 373 -11.94 -6.70 8.04
CA CYS A 373 -10.96 -6.08 7.14
C CYS A 373 -11.38 -4.67 6.72
N VAL A 374 -12.66 -4.42 6.45
CA VAL A 374 -13.18 -3.08 6.16
C VAL A 374 -12.97 -2.14 7.34
N VAL A 375 -13.41 -2.53 8.54
CA VAL A 375 -13.37 -1.69 9.75
C VAL A 375 -11.93 -1.34 10.12
N GLU A 376 -11.07 -2.33 10.25
CA GLU A 376 -9.69 -2.11 10.68
C GLU A 376 -8.86 -1.35 9.62
N THR A 377 -9.06 -1.62 8.34
CA THR A 377 -8.39 -0.86 7.27
C THR A 377 -8.79 0.62 7.29
N LYS A 378 -10.08 0.92 7.43
CA LYS A 378 -10.57 2.30 7.54
C LYS A 378 -10.00 3.00 8.78
N LYS A 379 -9.96 2.32 9.92
CA LYS A 379 -9.40 2.84 11.18
C LYS A 379 -7.91 3.20 11.02
N ILE A 380 -7.11 2.28 10.49
CA ILE A 380 -5.67 2.49 10.32
C ILE A 380 -5.39 3.60 9.32
N LYS A 381 -6.13 3.68 8.21
CA LYS A 381 -5.99 4.79 7.25
C LYS A 381 -6.27 6.15 7.90
N LYS A 382 -7.26 6.25 8.79
CA LYS A 382 -7.53 7.49 9.53
C LYS A 382 -6.37 7.88 10.45
N ILE A 383 -5.74 6.89 11.10
CA ILE A 383 -4.57 7.13 11.98
C ILE A 383 -3.37 7.57 11.14
N GLN A 384 -3.06 6.87 10.05
CA GLN A 384 -1.97 7.24 9.13
C GLN A 384 -2.19 8.65 8.57
N TYR A 385 -3.40 8.98 8.19
CA TYR A 385 -3.74 10.31 7.70
C TYR A 385 -3.49 11.42 8.74
N LYS A 386 -3.78 11.17 10.03
CA LYS A 386 -3.44 12.09 11.12
C LYS A 386 -1.93 12.22 11.32
N ASP A 387 -1.20 11.11 11.23
CA ASP A 387 0.26 11.07 11.32
C ASP A 387 0.89 11.89 10.18
N ASP A 388 0.45 11.69 8.94
CA ASP A 388 0.92 12.44 7.77
C ASP A 388 0.65 13.94 7.88
N LYS A 389 -0.54 14.33 8.38
CA LYS A 389 -0.87 15.73 8.64
C LYS A 389 0.12 16.38 9.62
N PHE A 390 0.44 15.69 10.70
CA PHE A 390 1.40 16.18 11.67
C PHE A 390 2.79 16.37 11.06
N ARG A 391 3.26 15.37 10.30
CA ARG A 391 4.57 15.46 9.63
C ARG A 391 4.61 16.58 8.60
N LEU A 392 3.51 16.80 7.90
CA LEU A 392 3.41 17.91 6.95
C LEU A 392 3.50 19.28 7.62
N ILE A 393 2.91 19.47 8.80
CA ILE A 393 3.06 20.70 9.58
C ILE A 393 4.53 20.93 9.99
N GLN A 394 5.22 19.88 10.40
CA GLN A 394 6.66 19.97 10.69
C GLN A 394 7.45 20.43 9.44
N ILE A 395 7.14 19.84 8.28
CA ILE A 395 7.77 20.21 6.99
C ILE A 395 7.47 21.66 6.64
N MET A 396 6.21 22.12 6.77
CA MET A 396 5.86 23.51 6.50
C MET A 396 6.62 24.49 7.40
N ASN A 397 6.79 24.19 8.68
CA ASN A 397 7.60 24.98 9.60
C ASN A 397 9.08 25.01 9.20
N LEU A 398 9.64 23.88 8.74
CA LEU A 398 11.01 23.84 8.22
C LEU A 398 11.17 24.68 6.95
N LEU A 399 10.22 24.59 6.01
CA LEU A 399 10.22 25.38 4.79
C LEU A 399 10.09 26.88 5.09
N LEU A 400 9.26 27.28 6.06
CA LEU A 400 9.13 28.67 6.49
C LEU A 400 10.40 29.21 7.14
N TYR A 401 11.13 28.37 7.88
CA TYR A 401 12.43 28.75 8.41
C TYR A 401 13.46 29.01 7.30
N GLU A 402 13.41 28.20 6.22
CA GLU A 402 14.34 28.30 5.10
C GLU A 402 13.99 29.45 4.14
N PHE A 403 12.71 29.61 3.82
CA PHE A 403 12.23 30.52 2.76
C PHE A 403 11.47 31.74 3.27
N GLU A 404 11.21 31.87 4.57
CA GLU A 404 10.38 32.91 5.21
C GLU A 404 8.91 32.93 4.75
N ILE A 405 8.64 32.61 3.48
CA ILE A 405 7.31 32.53 2.86
C ILE A 405 7.20 31.23 2.08
N ILE A 406 6.08 30.52 2.26
CA ILE A 406 5.71 29.38 1.44
C ILE A 406 4.40 29.65 0.69
N GLN A 407 4.31 29.13 -0.53
CA GLN A 407 3.10 29.22 -1.34
C GLN A 407 2.26 27.94 -1.15
N LEU A 408 0.99 28.11 -0.78
CA LEU A 408 0.01 27.04 -0.75
C LEU A 408 -0.98 27.19 -1.89
N SER A 409 -1.28 26.05 -2.55
CA SER A 409 -2.43 25.94 -3.43
C SER A 409 -3.43 24.95 -2.81
N PHE A 410 -4.72 25.29 -2.80
CA PHE A 410 -5.74 24.47 -2.14
C PHE A 410 -7.12 24.64 -2.75
N TYR A 411 -7.97 23.63 -2.53
CA TYR A 411 -9.41 23.68 -2.79
C TYR A 411 -10.17 23.96 -1.49
N ILE A 412 -11.28 24.72 -1.58
CA ILE A 412 -12.20 24.90 -0.46
C ILE A 412 -13.31 23.89 -0.57
N THR A 413 -13.44 23.03 0.43
CA THR A 413 -14.48 21.98 0.45
C THR A 413 -15.75 22.42 1.18
N SER A 414 -15.60 23.22 2.24
CA SER A 414 -16.76 23.82 2.94
C SER A 414 -16.34 25.04 3.75
N PHE A 415 -17.29 25.91 4.00
CA PHE A 415 -17.12 27.10 4.84
C PHE A 415 -18.21 27.17 5.89
N LYS A 416 -17.83 27.17 7.15
CA LYS A 416 -18.72 27.44 8.29
C LYS A 416 -17.95 28.34 9.25
N GLN A 417 -18.23 29.64 9.19
CA GLN A 417 -17.53 30.64 10.00
C GLN A 417 -17.47 30.24 11.49
N PRO A 418 -16.31 30.28 12.15
CA PRO A 418 -15.02 30.79 11.67
C PRO A 418 -14.10 29.74 11.00
N PHE A 419 -14.65 28.59 10.58
CA PHE A 419 -13.88 27.47 10.04
C PHE A 419 -14.01 27.35 8.53
N LEU A 420 -12.87 27.17 7.88
CA LEU A 420 -12.74 26.88 6.45
C LEU A 420 -12.11 25.49 6.29
N ASN A 421 -12.83 24.56 5.68
CA ASN A 421 -12.27 23.26 5.34
C ASN A 421 -11.63 23.32 3.95
N ILE A 422 -10.39 22.93 3.86
CA ILE A 422 -9.58 22.96 2.63
C ILE A 422 -8.93 21.61 2.35
N ILE A 423 -8.58 21.39 1.09
CA ILE A 423 -7.65 20.35 0.67
C ILE A 423 -6.44 21.06 0.05
N ILE A 424 -5.28 20.94 0.70
CA ILE A 424 -4.03 21.44 0.13
C ILE A 424 -3.61 20.49 -0.97
N ASN A 425 -3.43 21.01 -2.19
CA ASN A 425 -2.96 20.23 -3.33
C ASN A 425 -1.51 20.53 -3.70
N LYS A 426 -0.93 21.65 -3.20
CA LYS A 426 0.46 22.00 -3.46
C LYS A 426 1.07 22.87 -2.36
N ILE A 427 2.32 22.59 -2.00
CA ILE A 427 3.18 23.42 -1.16
C ILE A 427 4.45 23.72 -1.96
N ASN A 428 4.70 24.98 -2.31
CA ASN A 428 5.73 25.36 -3.26
C ASN A 428 5.65 24.50 -4.54
N GLU A 429 6.71 23.78 -4.93
CA GLU A 429 6.74 22.85 -6.07
C GLU A 429 6.20 21.45 -5.76
N TYR A 430 5.92 21.15 -4.48
CA TYR A 430 5.53 19.79 -4.06
C TYR A 430 4.03 19.57 -4.13
N ASN A 431 3.59 18.58 -4.89
CA ASN A 431 2.19 18.20 -4.98
C ASN A 431 1.83 17.24 -3.84
N ILE A 432 0.83 17.62 -3.06
CA ILE A 432 0.29 16.83 -1.96
C ILE A 432 -1.24 16.87 -2.03
N TYR A 433 -1.89 15.95 -1.32
CA TYR A 433 -3.35 15.91 -1.27
C TYR A 433 -3.79 15.60 0.16
N ILE A 434 -4.03 16.66 0.94
CA ILE A 434 -4.33 16.50 2.37
C ILE A 434 -5.32 17.58 2.85
N SER A 435 -6.31 17.18 3.65
CA SER A 435 -7.32 18.10 4.15
C SER A 435 -6.94 18.71 5.49
N TYR A 436 -7.27 19.99 5.64
CA TYR A 436 -7.14 20.73 6.90
C TYR A 436 -8.39 21.57 7.16
N THR A 437 -8.60 21.89 8.44
CA THR A 437 -9.58 22.89 8.85
C THR A 437 -8.81 24.15 9.30
N LEU A 438 -9.09 25.28 8.64
CA LEU A 438 -8.50 26.56 8.98
C LEU A 438 -9.47 27.36 9.83
N LYS A 439 -8.97 28.02 10.88
CA LYS A 439 -9.76 29.02 11.61
C LYS A 439 -9.43 30.41 11.06
N ILE A 440 -10.42 31.06 10.48
CA ILE A 440 -10.27 32.39 9.86
C ILE A 440 -10.65 33.45 10.88
N LYS A 441 -9.76 34.44 11.08
CA LYS A 441 -9.97 35.54 12.01
C LYS A 441 -10.84 36.69 11.44
N ASN A 442 -10.93 36.82 10.11
CA ASN A 442 -11.61 37.91 9.44
C ASN A 442 -12.82 37.41 8.62
N ASN A 443 -13.82 38.28 8.45
CA ASN A 443 -14.96 38.02 7.55
C ASN A 443 -14.48 38.11 6.10
N ILE A 444 -14.10 37.00 5.53
CA ILE A 444 -13.75 36.90 4.12
C ILE A 444 -14.92 36.29 3.39
N ASN A 445 -15.44 36.98 2.38
CA ASN A 445 -16.43 36.41 1.47
C ASN A 445 -15.74 35.49 0.48
N TYR A 446 -15.78 34.19 0.73
CA TYR A 446 -15.31 33.19 -0.24
C TYR A 446 -16.48 32.73 -1.12
N VAL A 447 -16.24 32.71 -2.41
CA VAL A 447 -17.15 32.03 -3.33
C VAL A 447 -16.85 30.54 -3.21
N HIS A 448 -17.85 29.77 -2.82
CA HIS A 448 -17.74 28.31 -2.72
C HIS A 448 -17.83 27.70 -4.12
N ASP A 449 -16.67 27.52 -4.76
CA ASP A 449 -16.51 26.65 -5.92
C ASP A 449 -15.49 25.57 -5.55
N PRO A 450 -15.95 24.30 -5.35
CA PRO A 450 -15.06 23.21 -4.95
C PRO A 450 -14.01 22.84 -6.02
N LYS A 451 -14.14 23.39 -7.24
CA LYS A 451 -13.19 23.18 -8.35
C LYS A 451 -12.17 24.31 -8.49
N LEU A 452 -12.38 25.42 -7.78
CA LEU A 452 -11.48 26.57 -7.86
C LEU A 452 -10.26 26.35 -6.97
N ILE A 453 -9.07 26.45 -7.56
CA ILE A 453 -7.79 26.43 -6.85
C ILE A 453 -7.49 27.85 -6.34
N HIS A 454 -7.30 27.95 -5.04
CA HIS A 454 -6.87 29.17 -4.37
C HIS A 454 -5.38 29.11 -4.08
N ASN A 455 -4.68 30.23 -4.25
CA ASN A 455 -3.26 30.35 -3.93
C ASN A 455 -3.06 31.38 -2.83
N LEU A 456 -2.28 31.03 -1.82
CA LEU A 456 -1.94 31.92 -0.70
C LEU A 456 -0.47 31.80 -0.34
N ASN A 457 0.10 32.95 0.01
CA ASN A 457 1.41 33.02 0.63
C ASN A 457 1.25 32.93 2.16
N ILE A 458 1.99 32.06 2.79
CA ILE A 458 1.98 31.85 4.23
C ILE A 458 3.36 32.16 4.78
N SER A 459 3.42 33.00 5.82
CA SER A 459 4.66 33.33 6.54
C SER A 459 4.72 32.71 7.94
N TYR A 460 3.64 32.08 8.39
CA TYR A 460 3.58 31.50 9.73
C TYR A 460 2.53 30.38 9.81
N VAL A 461 2.92 29.26 10.40
CA VAL A 461 2.01 28.17 10.75
C VAL A 461 2.01 28.05 12.27
N ASN A 462 0.90 28.36 12.90
CA ASN A 462 0.77 28.22 14.34
C ASN A 462 0.22 26.83 14.67
N ILE A 463 0.97 26.12 15.48
CA ILE A 463 0.50 24.93 16.14
C ILE A 463 -0.40 25.40 17.27
N PRO A 464 -1.66 24.91 17.42
CA PRO A 464 -2.56 25.35 18.48
C PRO A 464 -1.84 25.23 19.83
N GLY A 465 -1.64 26.38 20.48
CA GLY A 465 -0.88 26.46 21.73
C GLY A 465 -1.60 25.83 22.90
N LYS A 466 -0.83 25.56 23.94
CA LYS A 466 -1.19 25.06 25.28
C LYS A 466 -2.25 23.96 25.29
N PHE A 467 -1.78 22.76 25.32
CA PHE A 467 -2.58 21.62 25.73
C PHE A 467 -2.80 21.72 27.23
N ASP A 468 -4.04 21.80 27.68
CA ASP A 468 -4.36 21.52 29.07
C ASP A 468 -3.97 20.06 29.36
N GLU A 469 -3.31 19.83 30.49
CA GLU A 469 -2.94 18.49 30.92
C GLU A 469 -4.18 17.58 30.87
N GLY A 470 -4.15 16.57 29.95
CA GLY A 470 -5.25 15.63 29.75
C GLY A 470 -6.12 15.87 28.52
N SER A 471 -5.99 16.97 27.78
CA SER A 471 -6.66 17.16 26.50
C SER A 471 -5.85 16.59 25.34
N ILE A 472 -6.53 15.87 24.43
CA ILE A 472 -5.93 15.38 23.19
C ILE A 472 -5.96 16.51 22.18
N PRO A 473 -4.80 16.90 21.58
CA PRO A 473 -4.79 17.91 20.54
C PRO A 473 -5.66 17.46 19.36
N GLU A 474 -6.72 18.20 19.06
CA GLU A 474 -7.43 18.02 17.81
C GLU A 474 -6.54 18.56 16.68
N LEU A 475 -5.93 17.65 15.93
CA LEU A 475 -5.08 17.94 14.77
C LEU A 475 -5.77 18.71 13.66
N ASP A 476 -7.08 18.76 13.69
CA ASP A 476 -7.89 19.42 12.68
C ASP A 476 -7.97 20.95 12.90
N ASN A 477 -7.41 21.48 13.99
CA ASN A 477 -7.51 22.89 14.38
C ASN A 477 -6.19 23.67 14.22
N PHE A 478 -5.42 23.43 13.14
CA PHE A 478 -4.27 24.27 12.85
C PHE A 478 -4.71 25.68 12.42
N ILE A 479 -4.07 26.70 12.98
CA ILE A 479 -4.29 28.09 12.63
C ILE A 479 -3.16 28.52 11.69
N PHE A 480 -3.50 28.77 10.44
CA PHE A 480 -2.60 29.47 9.52
C PHE A 480 -2.84 30.97 9.66
N ASN A 481 -1.79 31.75 9.91
CA ASN A 481 -1.87 33.18 9.73
C ASN A 481 -1.67 33.48 8.25
N ILE A 482 -2.75 33.90 7.60
CA ILE A 482 -2.76 34.32 6.21
C ILE A 482 -2.42 35.80 6.20
N TYR A 483 -1.33 36.17 5.55
CA TYR A 483 -1.07 37.55 5.16
C TYR A 483 -1.60 37.72 3.73
N THR A 484 -2.57 38.62 3.61
CA THR A 484 -3.01 39.08 2.27
C THR A 484 -2.05 40.13 1.73
#